data_1108f7b4c9d86dae7f30ca4b27563cd3
#
_entry.id   1108f7b4c9d86dae7f30ca4b27563cd3
#
_cell.length_a   1.000
_cell.length_b   1.000
_cell.length_c   1.000
_cell.angle_alpha   90.00
_cell.angle_beta   90.00
_cell.angle_gamma   90.00
#
_symmetry.space_group_name_H-M   'P 1'
#
loop_
_entity.id
_entity.type
_entity.pdbx_description
1 polymer ?
#
loop_
_entity_poly.entity_id
_entity_poly.type
_entity_poly.pdbx_seq_one_letter_code
_entity_poly.pdbx_strand_id
1 'polypeptide(L)'
;MLALSLTVSIAAAVCRLRRPAGAVPMSRQSKNTYRLFLLLILIAGIALRVWDFGSIPGGVNQDGAMAAVDAKALADYGTDRFGTWLPCHLYAWGYGQMSSLMSYLIAPLVKLFGLSVVTMRIPSLLCSIAGGVFFWLFMRDVFGERAGLIAALLVAINPWHLIQSRWALDCNLLPHFFMGGLYFLNRGLTEKKRFLYISMLFFSLCMYCYGITIYTVPLFLAAVCAFYMIKKRVTLRNAAVCALVYLLIAWPFILTMAVNFFGWDTIELPFVTIQHFTASVRAGDILFFSDKPIEQLIANFKSLLNVTILQVKDLPWNDMDGFGTMYLFTVPFAILGLFGFFKGRGADNKWLALFALLTGTWVGIVTNGVNVNRINIIYYAELMFIALGVYYAVTALPKLTIPTVCALLLSGALMTGTYFGAYAESVKHYFFYGIEDAITAAEDSGADRLYISADLQYKGYYNVSEILTLFYDGTDAHYYQGLTDEDHGKTLLPYRERFHYLSLSSELIEETKDSSAAYVGTASDAALFDPAEFDVIISGDYCAAVRK
;
A
#
# COMPACT_ATOMS: atom_id res chain seq x y z
N MET A 1 -13.21 13.62 22.28
CA MET A 1 -13.40 12.26 21.73
C MET A 1 -12.68 11.20 22.58
N LEU A 2 -11.37 11.31 22.80
CA LEU A 2 -10.60 10.31 23.59
C LEU A 2 -11.16 10.10 25.02
N ALA A 3 -11.44 11.18 25.76
CA ALA A 3 -12.04 11.09 27.09
C ALA A 3 -13.41 10.38 27.09
N LEU A 4 -14.25 10.65 26.09
CA LEU A 4 -15.55 10.00 25.94
C LEU A 4 -15.36 8.48 25.68
N SER A 5 -14.52 8.10 24.73
CA SER A 5 -14.28 6.68 24.41
C SER A 5 -13.67 5.92 25.57
N LEU A 6 -12.76 6.55 26.34
CA LEU A 6 -12.17 5.97 27.55
C LEU A 6 -13.24 5.72 28.61
N THR A 7 -14.09 6.72 28.88
CA THR A 7 -15.20 6.60 29.85
C THR A 7 -16.17 5.50 29.44
N VAL A 8 -16.56 5.47 28.17
CA VAL A 8 -17.46 4.43 27.61
C VAL A 8 -16.85 3.05 27.73
N SER A 9 -15.55 2.90 27.41
CA SER A 9 -14.85 1.62 27.46
C SER A 9 -14.71 1.11 28.90
N ILE A 10 -14.35 1.96 29.86
CA ILE A 10 -14.27 1.61 31.28
C ILE A 10 -15.66 1.22 31.81
N ALA A 11 -16.70 2.02 31.55
CA ALA A 11 -18.04 1.73 31.99
C ALA A 11 -18.57 0.40 31.41
N ALA A 12 -18.29 0.11 30.14
CA ALA A 12 -18.66 -1.16 29.51
C ALA A 12 -17.92 -2.35 30.13
N ALA A 13 -16.63 -2.20 30.45
CA ALA A 13 -15.85 -3.24 31.10
C ALA A 13 -16.35 -3.55 32.51
N VAL A 14 -16.76 -2.52 33.27
CA VAL A 14 -17.31 -2.66 34.64
C VAL A 14 -18.73 -3.25 34.65
N CYS A 15 -19.58 -2.87 33.68
CA CYS A 15 -20.95 -3.35 33.54
C CYS A 15 -21.07 -4.81 33.13
N ARG A 16 -20.17 -5.71 33.52
CA ARG A 16 -20.15 -7.16 33.19
C ARG A 16 -20.54 -7.36 31.72
N LEU A 17 -19.58 -7.48 30.84
CA LEU A 17 -19.82 -7.85 29.44
C LEU A 17 -20.81 -9.00 29.37
N ARG A 18 -22.10 -8.69 29.21
CA ARG A 18 -23.13 -9.72 29.00
C ARG A 18 -22.72 -10.44 27.74
N ARG A 19 -22.68 -11.77 27.84
CA ARG A 19 -22.42 -12.61 26.66
C ARG A 19 -23.27 -12.09 25.52
N PRO A 20 -22.72 -11.87 24.32
CA PRO A 20 -23.58 -11.75 23.16
C PRO A 20 -24.45 -13.00 23.16
N ALA A 21 -25.74 -12.84 23.35
CA ALA A 21 -26.70 -13.93 23.19
C ALA A 21 -26.39 -14.55 21.83
N GLY A 22 -26.31 -15.88 21.75
CA GLY A 22 -26.09 -16.58 20.50
C GLY A 22 -27.02 -15.98 19.46
N ALA A 23 -26.56 -15.80 18.24
CA ALA A 23 -27.18 -14.98 17.20
C ALA A 23 -28.71 -15.20 17.15
N VAL A 24 -29.47 -14.31 17.79
CA VAL A 24 -30.93 -14.33 17.72
C VAL A 24 -31.27 -14.00 16.27
N PRO A 25 -32.04 -14.84 15.57
CA PRO A 25 -32.40 -14.56 14.18
C PRO A 25 -33.07 -13.19 14.09
N MET A 26 -32.53 -12.31 13.25
CA MET A 26 -33.14 -10.99 13.04
C MET A 26 -34.54 -11.12 12.40
N SER A 27 -35.47 -10.30 12.84
CA SER A 27 -36.76 -10.16 12.18
C SER A 27 -36.59 -9.70 10.73
N ARG A 28 -37.57 -9.91 9.87
CA ARG A 28 -37.56 -9.47 8.47
C ARG A 28 -37.32 -7.95 8.37
N GLN A 29 -37.96 -7.16 9.20
CA GLN A 29 -37.77 -5.70 9.27
C GLN A 29 -36.36 -5.33 9.68
N SER A 30 -35.79 -5.97 10.70
CA SER A 30 -34.43 -5.77 11.15
C SER A 30 -33.39 -6.12 10.07
N LYS A 31 -33.65 -7.18 9.27
CA LYS A 31 -32.80 -7.54 8.13
C LYS A 31 -32.82 -6.49 7.01
N ASN A 32 -33.98 -5.91 6.72
CA ASN A 32 -34.07 -4.86 5.71
C ASN A 32 -33.35 -3.59 6.16
N THR A 33 -33.53 -3.20 7.41
CA THR A 33 -32.80 -2.07 8.01
C THR A 33 -31.26 -2.29 7.97
N TYR A 34 -30.79 -3.49 8.33
CA TYR A 34 -29.38 -3.86 8.23
C TYR A 34 -28.87 -3.73 6.79
N ARG A 35 -29.61 -4.26 5.80
CA ARG A 35 -29.21 -4.19 4.38
C ARG A 35 -29.15 -2.75 3.88
N LEU A 36 -30.09 -1.91 4.28
CA LEU A 36 -30.11 -0.50 3.92
C LEU A 36 -28.86 0.23 4.48
N PHE A 37 -28.57 0.10 5.78
CA PHE A 37 -27.38 0.72 6.36
C PHE A 37 -26.09 0.20 5.74
N LEU A 38 -25.99 -1.11 5.50
CA LEU A 38 -24.83 -1.67 4.82
C LEU A 38 -24.65 -1.09 3.41
N LEU A 39 -25.72 -1.00 2.64
CA LEU A 39 -25.70 -0.42 1.29
C LEU A 39 -25.23 1.05 1.33
N LEU A 40 -25.77 1.85 2.25
CA LEU A 40 -25.37 3.26 2.42
C LEU A 40 -23.88 3.38 2.81
N ILE A 41 -23.40 2.54 3.72
CA ILE A 41 -22.00 2.49 4.12
C ILE A 41 -21.09 2.12 2.95
N LEU A 42 -21.46 1.11 2.17
CA LEU A 42 -20.69 0.67 1.00
C LEU A 42 -20.65 1.76 -0.08
N ILE A 43 -21.80 2.37 -0.38
CA ILE A 43 -21.87 3.48 -1.35
C ILE A 43 -20.99 4.65 -0.89
N ALA A 44 -21.12 5.09 0.36
CA ALA A 44 -20.31 6.17 0.91
C ALA A 44 -18.81 5.82 0.89
N GLY A 45 -18.45 4.60 1.32
CA GLY A 45 -17.07 4.13 1.34
C GLY A 45 -16.44 4.07 -0.06
N ILE A 46 -17.18 3.61 -1.07
CA ILE A 46 -16.72 3.59 -2.47
C ILE A 46 -16.63 5.03 -3.00
N ALA A 47 -17.67 5.85 -2.76
CA ALA A 47 -17.69 7.24 -3.23
C ALA A 47 -16.47 8.03 -2.73
N LEU A 48 -16.10 7.90 -1.46
CA LEU A 48 -14.91 8.53 -0.89
C LEU A 48 -13.60 8.11 -1.57
N ARG A 49 -13.54 6.89 -2.10
CA ARG A 49 -12.35 6.37 -2.77
C ARG A 49 -12.28 6.72 -4.25
N VAL A 50 -13.44 6.93 -4.86
CA VAL A 50 -13.54 7.23 -6.31
C VAL A 50 -13.64 8.75 -6.56
N TRP A 51 -14.16 9.54 -5.60
CA TRP A 51 -14.28 10.97 -5.76
C TRP A 51 -12.93 11.61 -6.03
N ASP A 52 -12.82 12.36 -7.12
CA ASP A 52 -11.59 13.03 -7.56
C ASP A 52 -10.37 12.07 -7.63
N PHE A 53 -10.62 10.87 -8.14
CA PHE A 53 -9.61 9.81 -8.25
C PHE A 53 -8.61 10.14 -9.36
N GLY A 54 -7.34 10.08 -9.02
CA GLY A 54 -6.25 10.49 -9.92
C GLY A 54 -5.69 11.88 -9.57
N SER A 55 -6.52 12.83 -9.10
CA SER A 55 -6.08 14.17 -8.76
C SER A 55 -5.56 14.29 -7.32
N ILE A 56 -6.02 13.43 -6.39
CA ILE A 56 -5.58 13.43 -5.00
C ILE A 56 -5.08 12.03 -4.60
N PRO A 57 -3.81 11.97 -4.10
CA PRO A 57 -2.78 13.02 -4.01
C PRO A 57 -2.39 13.57 -5.39
N GLY A 58 -2.10 14.89 -5.48
CA GLY A 58 -1.63 15.51 -6.73
C GLY A 58 -0.21 15.04 -7.07
N GLY A 59 0.06 14.75 -8.35
CA GLY A 59 1.35 14.22 -8.81
C GLY A 59 1.52 12.70 -8.61
N VAL A 60 2.75 12.21 -8.71
CA VAL A 60 3.11 10.78 -8.67
C VAL A 60 4.29 10.56 -7.75
N ASN A 61 4.18 9.62 -6.82
CA ASN A 61 5.31 9.18 -6.01
C ASN A 61 6.28 8.33 -6.86
N GLN A 62 7.58 8.45 -6.63
CA GLN A 62 8.62 7.75 -7.40
C GLN A 62 8.48 6.22 -7.41
N ASP A 63 8.05 5.61 -6.30
CA ASP A 63 7.83 4.15 -6.25
C ASP A 63 6.64 3.73 -7.13
N GLY A 64 5.60 4.56 -7.16
CA GLY A 64 4.46 4.36 -8.05
C GLY A 64 4.82 4.53 -9.52
N ALA A 65 5.60 5.58 -9.85
CA ALA A 65 6.12 5.80 -11.20
C ALA A 65 6.91 4.59 -11.69
N MET A 66 7.81 4.06 -10.84
CA MET A 66 8.63 2.90 -11.15
C MET A 66 7.79 1.66 -11.45
N ALA A 67 6.81 1.37 -10.58
CA ALA A 67 5.90 0.25 -10.81
C ALA A 67 5.12 0.40 -12.14
N ALA A 68 4.76 1.62 -12.51
CA ALA A 68 3.98 1.90 -13.71
C ALA A 68 4.84 1.88 -15.00
N VAL A 69 6.08 2.37 -14.95
CA VAL A 69 7.04 2.28 -16.08
C VAL A 69 7.37 0.81 -16.37
N ASP A 70 7.67 0.01 -15.34
CA ASP A 70 7.88 -1.42 -15.52
C ASP A 70 6.61 -2.13 -16.02
N ALA A 71 5.42 -1.69 -15.57
CA ALA A 71 4.15 -2.22 -16.07
C ALA A 71 3.93 -1.93 -17.56
N LYS A 72 4.37 -0.76 -18.05
CA LYS A 72 4.34 -0.43 -19.48
C LYS A 72 5.26 -1.37 -20.26
N ALA A 73 6.50 -1.57 -19.82
CA ALA A 73 7.43 -2.49 -20.45
C ALA A 73 6.90 -3.94 -20.46
N LEU A 74 6.29 -4.40 -19.36
CA LEU A 74 5.61 -5.70 -19.28
C LEU A 74 4.43 -5.81 -20.24
N ALA A 75 3.64 -4.74 -20.39
CA ALA A 75 2.49 -4.70 -21.31
C ALA A 75 2.91 -4.73 -22.78
N ASP A 76 4.01 -4.08 -23.12
CA ASP A 76 4.46 -3.94 -24.50
C ASP A 76 5.34 -5.13 -24.93
N TYR A 77 6.24 -5.60 -24.07
CA TYR A 77 7.27 -6.56 -24.43
C TYR A 77 7.35 -7.79 -23.52
N GLY A 78 6.61 -7.84 -22.39
CA GLY A 78 6.72 -8.91 -21.40
C GLY A 78 8.00 -8.83 -20.55
N THR A 79 8.71 -7.69 -20.59
CA THR A 79 9.96 -7.44 -19.85
C THR A 79 9.78 -6.30 -18.85
N ASP A 80 10.70 -6.16 -17.88
CA ASP A 80 10.85 -4.89 -17.17
C ASP A 80 11.51 -3.83 -18.09
N ARG A 81 11.67 -2.60 -17.58
CA ARG A 81 12.32 -1.50 -18.33
C ARG A 81 13.76 -1.78 -18.71
N PHE A 82 14.43 -2.75 -18.08
CA PHE A 82 15.81 -3.17 -18.37
C PHE A 82 15.89 -4.38 -19.32
N GLY A 83 14.76 -4.91 -19.79
CA GLY A 83 14.70 -6.03 -20.73
C GLY A 83 14.65 -7.41 -20.07
N THR A 84 14.51 -7.50 -18.76
CA THR A 84 14.38 -8.80 -18.07
C THR A 84 13.02 -9.42 -18.35
N TRP A 85 13.01 -10.62 -18.91
CA TRP A 85 11.79 -11.36 -19.30
C TRP A 85 11.02 -11.85 -18.07
N LEU A 86 9.73 -11.49 -17.97
CA LEU A 86 8.82 -11.91 -16.90
C LEU A 86 9.49 -11.98 -15.51
N PRO A 87 10.03 -10.87 -15.00
CA PRO A 87 10.82 -10.87 -13.78
C PRO A 87 10.00 -11.23 -12.55
N CYS A 88 10.55 -12.07 -11.65
CA CYS A 88 9.94 -12.37 -10.36
C CYS A 88 9.93 -11.14 -9.43
N HIS A 89 11.00 -10.35 -9.46
CA HIS A 89 11.14 -9.06 -8.80
C HIS A 89 11.58 -8.00 -9.81
N LEU A 90 11.34 -6.74 -9.48
CA LEU A 90 11.73 -5.60 -10.27
C LEU A 90 12.91 -4.87 -9.60
N TYR A 91 13.58 -4.01 -10.35
CA TYR A 91 14.62 -3.15 -9.79
C TYR A 91 14.01 -1.96 -9.09
N ALA A 92 14.35 -1.79 -7.81
CA ALA A 92 14.12 -0.53 -7.11
C ALA A 92 15.10 0.54 -7.61
N TRP A 93 14.66 1.77 -7.65
CA TRP A 93 15.46 2.92 -8.11
C TRP A 93 16.76 3.06 -7.31
N GLY A 94 17.89 2.74 -7.95
CA GLY A 94 19.24 2.81 -7.38
C GLY A 94 19.61 1.70 -6.41
N TYR A 95 18.69 0.79 -6.04
CA TYR A 95 19.00 -0.26 -5.07
C TYR A 95 18.05 -1.46 -5.12
N GLY A 96 18.55 -2.57 -5.43
CA GLY A 96 17.96 -3.87 -5.13
C GLY A 96 16.53 -4.12 -5.58
N GLN A 97 15.83 -4.91 -4.79
CA GLN A 97 14.59 -5.58 -5.17
C GLN A 97 13.34 -4.75 -4.86
N MET A 98 12.44 -4.69 -5.83
CA MET A 98 11.07 -4.20 -5.66
C MET A 98 10.07 -5.33 -5.90
N SER A 99 8.97 -5.33 -5.17
CA SER A 99 7.89 -6.31 -5.32
C SER A 99 7.17 -6.13 -6.66
N SER A 100 6.87 -7.24 -7.33
CA SER A 100 6.40 -7.19 -8.72
C SER A 100 4.88 -7.15 -8.91
N LEU A 101 4.08 -7.57 -7.91
CA LEU A 101 2.64 -7.76 -8.09
C LEU A 101 1.92 -6.47 -8.54
N MET A 102 2.33 -5.30 -8.03
CA MET A 102 1.73 -4.03 -8.42
C MET A 102 1.89 -3.81 -9.93
N SER A 103 3.09 -3.96 -10.48
CA SER A 103 3.36 -3.78 -11.92
C SER A 103 2.61 -4.79 -12.77
N TYR A 104 2.54 -6.07 -12.36
CA TYR A 104 1.76 -7.08 -13.07
C TYR A 104 0.25 -6.81 -13.07
N LEU A 105 -0.29 -6.15 -12.03
CA LEU A 105 -1.70 -5.73 -12.00
C LEU A 105 -1.94 -4.46 -12.81
N ILE A 106 -0.96 -3.57 -12.91
CA ILE A 106 -1.03 -2.35 -13.73
C ILE A 106 -0.88 -2.69 -15.23
N ALA A 107 -0.01 -3.64 -15.61
CA ALA A 107 0.33 -3.94 -17.00
C ALA A 107 -0.88 -4.18 -17.93
N PRO A 108 -1.88 -5.03 -17.59
CA PRO A 108 -3.06 -5.20 -18.45
C PRO A 108 -3.90 -3.93 -18.56
N LEU A 109 -3.90 -3.08 -17.53
CA LEU A 109 -4.63 -1.81 -17.55
C LEU A 109 -3.90 -0.79 -18.44
N VAL A 110 -2.58 -0.74 -18.41
CA VAL A 110 -1.77 0.10 -19.31
C VAL A 110 -1.98 -0.35 -20.75
N LYS A 111 -2.02 -1.67 -21.02
CA LYS A 111 -2.29 -2.19 -22.37
C LYS A 111 -3.65 -1.76 -22.93
N LEU A 112 -4.65 -1.60 -22.05
CA LEU A 112 -6.02 -1.26 -22.45
C LEU A 112 -6.29 0.25 -22.47
N PHE A 113 -5.71 1.00 -21.55
CA PHE A 113 -6.07 2.40 -21.27
C PHE A 113 -4.90 3.38 -21.39
N GLY A 114 -3.69 2.89 -21.68
CA GLY A 114 -2.48 3.70 -21.68
C GLY A 114 -1.90 3.95 -20.27
N LEU A 115 -0.65 4.43 -20.25
CA LEU A 115 0.03 4.83 -19.02
C LEU A 115 -0.54 6.17 -18.54
N SER A 116 -0.98 6.22 -17.29
CA SER A 116 -1.50 7.45 -16.67
C SER A 116 -1.55 7.30 -15.14
N VAL A 117 -1.66 8.44 -14.44
CA VAL A 117 -1.85 8.50 -12.98
C VAL A 117 -3.07 7.71 -12.54
N VAL A 118 -4.18 7.79 -13.29
CA VAL A 118 -5.40 7.02 -13.00
C VAL A 118 -5.14 5.54 -13.16
N THR A 119 -4.59 5.13 -14.31
CA THR A 119 -4.37 3.71 -14.65
C THR A 119 -3.49 3.02 -13.60
N MET A 120 -2.39 3.65 -13.18
CA MET A 120 -1.49 3.06 -12.20
C MET A 120 -2.11 2.90 -10.80
N ARG A 121 -3.12 3.73 -10.44
CA ARG A 121 -3.77 3.71 -9.11
C ARG A 121 -4.93 2.73 -9.01
N ILE A 122 -5.50 2.27 -10.13
CA ILE A 122 -6.65 1.35 -10.16
C ILE A 122 -6.42 0.08 -9.34
N PRO A 123 -5.26 -0.63 -9.38
CA PRO A 123 -5.07 -1.82 -8.56
C PRO A 123 -5.21 -1.57 -7.06
N SER A 124 -4.64 -0.48 -6.52
CA SER A 124 -4.80 -0.09 -5.12
C SER A 124 -6.26 0.16 -4.76
N LEU A 125 -7.00 0.87 -5.61
CA LEU A 125 -8.42 1.13 -5.44
C LEU A 125 -9.23 -0.17 -5.38
N LEU A 126 -9.09 -1.03 -6.38
CA LEU A 126 -9.88 -2.26 -6.48
C LEU A 126 -9.54 -3.25 -5.35
N CYS A 127 -8.25 -3.42 -5.04
CA CYS A 127 -7.81 -4.29 -3.95
C CYS A 127 -8.31 -3.77 -2.59
N SER A 128 -8.31 -2.45 -2.36
CA SER A 128 -8.81 -1.87 -1.11
C SER A 128 -10.31 -2.07 -0.95
N ILE A 129 -11.10 -1.87 -2.00
CA ILE A 129 -12.55 -2.14 -1.98
C ILE A 129 -12.80 -3.62 -1.69
N ALA A 130 -12.10 -4.53 -2.39
CA ALA A 130 -12.22 -5.97 -2.15
C ALA A 130 -11.80 -6.35 -0.72
N GLY A 131 -10.68 -5.80 -0.23
CA GLY A 131 -10.19 -6.00 1.13
C GLY A 131 -11.19 -5.53 2.19
N GLY A 132 -11.82 -4.37 1.99
CA GLY A 132 -12.88 -3.85 2.86
C GLY A 132 -14.13 -4.77 2.86
N VAL A 133 -14.50 -5.33 1.73
CA VAL A 133 -15.60 -6.32 1.63
C VAL A 133 -15.22 -7.62 2.34
N PHE A 134 -14.00 -8.14 2.15
CA PHE A 134 -13.53 -9.34 2.87
C PHE A 134 -13.47 -9.11 4.38
N PHE A 135 -13.07 -7.93 4.81
CA PHE A 135 -13.05 -7.53 6.21
C PHE A 135 -14.46 -7.53 6.83
N TRP A 136 -15.41 -6.87 6.17
CA TRP A 136 -16.81 -6.90 6.58
C TRP A 136 -17.35 -8.33 6.67
N LEU A 137 -17.15 -9.14 5.62
CA LEU A 137 -17.62 -10.53 5.55
C LEU A 137 -17.01 -11.38 6.65
N PHE A 138 -15.70 -11.26 6.91
CA PHE A 138 -15.01 -11.96 7.97
C PHE A 138 -15.57 -11.61 9.35
N MET A 139 -15.73 -10.33 9.64
CA MET A 139 -16.26 -9.85 10.91
C MET A 139 -17.72 -10.30 11.12
N ARG A 140 -18.53 -10.29 10.07
CA ARG A 140 -19.89 -10.82 10.11
C ARG A 140 -19.94 -12.32 10.40
N ASP A 141 -19.12 -13.10 9.71
CA ASP A 141 -19.15 -14.56 9.79
C ASP A 141 -18.56 -15.08 11.12
N VAL A 142 -17.60 -14.37 11.69
CA VAL A 142 -16.92 -14.75 12.94
C VAL A 142 -17.60 -14.17 14.18
N PHE A 143 -18.04 -12.90 14.12
CA PHE A 143 -18.52 -12.15 15.29
C PHE A 143 -20.00 -11.71 15.19
N GLY A 144 -20.65 -11.98 14.06
CA GLY A 144 -22.07 -11.72 13.83
C GLY A 144 -22.36 -10.41 13.08
N GLU A 145 -23.60 -10.29 12.61
CA GLU A 145 -24.03 -9.23 11.69
C GLU A 145 -23.79 -7.81 12.24
N ARG A 146 -24.02 -7.58 13.55
CA ARG A 146 -23.78 -6.25 14.16
C ARG A 146 -22.31 -5.87 14.18
N ALA A 147 -21.42 -6.81 14.54
CA ALA A 147 -19.98 -6.59 14.48
C ALA A 147 -19.52 -6.35 13.04
N GLY A 148 -20.09 -7.09 12.07
CA GLY A 148 -19.83 -6.86 10.64
C GLY A 148 -20.24 -5.46 10.18
N LEU A 149 -21.42 -4.96 10.59
CA LEU A 149 -21.87 -3.61 10.22
C LEU A 149 -20.98 -2.51 10.79
N ILE A 150 -20.57 -2.66 12.05
CA ILE A 150 -19.62 -1.74 12.70
C ILE A 150 -18.28 -1.77 11.96
N ALA A 151 -17.79 -2.95 11.61
CA ALA A 151 -16.56 -3.12 10.86
C ALA A 151 -16.64 -2.46 9.47
N ALA A 152 -17.75 -2.64 8.76
CA ALA A 152 -17.99 -1.98 7.46
C ALA A 152 -17.97 -0.45 7.60
N LEU A 153 -18.61 0.11 8.64
CA LEU A 153 -18.58 1.55 8.91
C LEU A 153 -17.15 2.03 9.20
N LEU A 154 -16.44 1.34 10.08
CA LEU A 154 -15.08 1.72 10.46
C LEU A 154 -14.15 1.72 9.27
N VAL A 155 -14.15 0.68 8.42
CA VAL A 155 -13.27 0.65 7.25
C VAL A 155 -13.65 1.69 6.20
N ALA A 156 -14.95 2.01 6.06
CA ALA A 156 -15.42 3.03 5.12
C ALA A 156 -14.87 4.42 5.43
N ILE A 157 -14.80 4.79 6.72
CA ILE A 157 -14.34 6.09 7.21
C ILE A 157 -12.91 6.08 7.78
N ASN A 158 -12.15 5.00 7.62
CA ASN A 158 -10.82 4.89 8.21
C ASN A 158 -9.78 5.72 7.44
N PRO A 159 -8.96 6.55 8.13
CA PRO A 159 -7.94 7.37 7.49
C PRO A 159 -6.89 6.58 6.73
N TRP A 160 -6.27 5.57 7.37
CA TRP A 160 -5.27 4.71 6.74
C TRP A 160 -5.84 4.05 5.47
N HIS A 161 -7.02 3.46 5.55
CA HIS A 161 -7.61 2.73 4.43
C HIS A 161 -7.99 3.65 3.26
N LEU A 162 -8.41 4.89 3.53
CA LEU A 162 -8.68 5.89 2.49
C LEU A 162 -7.38 6.28 1.78
N ILE A 163 -6.35 6.66 2.53
CA ILE A 163 -5.05 7.07 1.98
C ILE A 163 -4.48 5.96 1.10
N GLN A 164 -4.34 4.75 1.64
CA GLN A 164 -3.72 3.60 0.96
C GLN A 164 -4.47 3.16 -0.32
N SER A 165 -5.76 3.44 -0.40
CA SER A 165 -6.59 3.06 -1.55
C SER A 165 -6.39 3.96 -2.78
N ARG A 166 -5.70 5.09 -2.65
CA ARG A 166 -5.72 6.16 -3.65
C ARG A 166 -4.38 6.44 -4.33
N TRP A 167 -3.32 5.71 -3.97
CA TRP A 167 -2.03 5.81 -4.64
C TRP A 167 -1.33 4.47 -4.78
N ALA A 168 -0.48 4.36 -5.79
CA ALA A 168 0.21 3.12 -6.12
C ALA A 168 1.49 2.99 -5.28
N LEU A 169 1.50 1.99 -4.40
CA LEU A 169 2.68 1.53 -3.69
C LEU A 169 2.55 0.01 -3.52
N ASP A 170 3.62 -0.73 -3.73
CA ASP A 170 3.62 -2.19 -3.72
C ASP A 170 3.04 -2.77 -2.41
N CYS A 171 3.48 -2.27 -1.27
CA CYS A 171 3.01 -2.73 0.04
C CYS A 171 1.53 -2.42 0.32
N ASN A 172 0.89 -1.49 -0.41
CA ASN A 172 -0.54 -1.18 -0.24
C ASN A 172 -1.45 -2.35 -0.63
N LEU A 173 -0.96 -3.29 -1.44
CA LEU A 173 -1.71 -4.49 -1.79
C LEU A 173 -1.74 -5.53 -0.66
N LEU A 174 -0.68 -5.61 0.13
CA LEU A 174 -0.47 -6.67 1.14
C LEU A 174 -1.64 -6.86 2.11
N PRO A 175 -2.15 -5.82 2.80
CA PRO A 175 -3.24 -6.00 3.78
C PRO A 175 -4.52 -6.54 3.15
N HIS A 176 -4.79 -6.20 1.89
CA HIS A 176 -6.01 -6.60 1.19
C HIS A 176 -5.94 -8.07 0.75
N PHE A 177 -4.79 -8.51 0.23
CA PHE A 177 -4.56 -9.92 -0.08
C PHE A 177 -4.54 -10.78 1.19
N PHE A 178 -3.89 -10.31 2.25
CA PHE A 178 -3.89 -11.02 3.54
C PHE A 178 -5.30 -11.14 4.12
N MET A 179 -6.11 -10.08 4.04
CA MET A 179 -7.52 -10.10 4.49
C MET A 179 -8.38 -11.06 3.66
N GLY A 180 -8.19 -11.11 2.35
CA GLY A 180 -8.80 -12.11 1.48
C GLY A 180 -8.43 -13.53 1.90
N GLY A 181 -7.14 -13.76 2.17
CA GLY A 181 -6.65 -15.03 2.72
C GLY A 181 -7.33 -15.42 4.02
N LEU A 182 -7.46 -14.50 4.98
CA LEU A 182 -8.15 -14.72 6.25
C LEU A 182 -9.64 -15.06 6.06
N TYR A 183 -10.34 -14.34 5.19
CA TYR A 183 -11.73 -14.60 4.91
C TYR A 183 -11.95 -16.00 4.33
N PHE A 184 -11.21 -16.38 3.29
CA PHE A 184 -11.33 -17.70 2.69
C PHE A 184 -10.84 -18.82 3.61
N LEU A 185 -9.84 -18.56 4.46
CA LEU A 185 -9.41 -19.49 5.50
C LEU A 185 -10.53 -19.76 6.50
N ASN A 186 -11.21 -18.72 6.98
CA ASN A 186 -12.40 -18.85 7.83
C ASN A 186 -13.48 -19.72 7.15
N ARG A 187 -13.81 -19.45 5.88
CA ARG A 187 -14.78 -20.23 5.10
C ARG A 187 -14.35 -21.69 4.92
N GLY A 188 -13.05 -21.93 4.75
CA GLY A 188 -12.49 -23.27 4.63
C GLY A 188 -12.58 -24.09 5.92
N LEU A 189 -12.48 -23.42 7.07
CA LEU A 189 -12.62 -24.05 8.39
C LEU A 189 -14.08 -24.32 8.76
N THR A 190 -15.02 -23.52 8.27
CA THR A 190 -16.44 -23.58 8.68
C THR A 190 -17.38 -24.23 7.66
N GLU A 191 -17.07 -24.12 6.37
CA GLU A 191 -17.98 -24.57 5.31
C GLU A 191 -17.38 -25.67 4.44
N LYS A 192 -16.62 -25.30 3.41
CA LYS A 192 -16.08 -26.22 2.39
C LYS A 192 -14.57 -26.14 2.30
N LYS A 193 -13.89 -27.29 2.36
CA LYS A 193 -12.42 -27.38 2.33
C LYS A 193 -11.76 -26.74 1.09
N ARG A 194 -12.48 -26.62 -0.03
CA ARG A 194 -11.95 -25.90 -1.22
C ARG A 194 -11.57 -24.45 -0.92
N PHE A 195 -12.22 -23.79 0.05
CA PHE A 195 -11.86 -22.43 0.44
C PHE A 195 -10.51 -22.34 1.16
N LEU A 196 -10.01 -23.44 1.76
CA LEU A 196 -8.63 -23.49 2.26
C LEU A 196 -7.62 -23.30 1.11
N TYR A 197 -7.89 -23.90 -0.04
CA TYR A 197 -6.99 -23.81 -1.19
C TYR A 197 -7.05 -22.40 -1.81
N ILE A 198 -8.24 -21.79 -1.87
CA ILE A 198 -8.39 -20.39 -2.30
C ILE A 198 -7.64 -19.45 -1.34
N SER A 199 -7.68 -19.72 -0.03
CA SER A 199 -6.93 -18.89 0.92
C SER A 199 -5.42 -18.97 0.69
N MET A 200 -4.89 -20.13 0.27
CA MET A 200 -3.46 -20.28 -0.05
C MET A 200 -3.07 -19.47 -1.29
N LEU A 201 -3.95 -19.33 -2.30
CA LEU A 201 -3.72 -18.43 -3.42
C LEU A 201 -3.50 -16.98 -2.95
N PHE A 202 -4.36 -16.48 -2.07
CA PHE A 202 -4.22 -15.13 -1.52
C PHE A 202 -2.93 -14.96 -0.69
N PHE A 203 -2.61 -15.92 0.18
CA PHE A 203 -1.40 -15.87 0.99
C PHE A 203 -0.12 -16.02 0.15
N SER A 204 -0.15 -16.79 -0.94
CA SER A 204 0.99 -16.88 -1.87
C SER A 204 1.22 -15.56 -2.58
N LEU A 205 0.15 -14.88 -3.02
CA LEU A 205 0.24 -13.57 -3.67
C LEU A 205 0.75 -12.48 -2.72
N CYS A 206 0.54 -12.61 -1.39
CA CYS A 206 1.18 -11.72 -0.42
C CYS A 206 2.70 -11.68 -0.57
N MET A 207 3.33 -12.78 -1.00
CA MET A 207 4.79 -12.84 -1.19
C MET A 207 5.27 -11.83 -2.24
N TYR A 208 4.45 -11.55 -3.24
CA TYR A 208 4.75 -10.61 -4.34
C TYR A 208 4.25 -9.18 -4.06
N CYS A 209 3.58 -8.95 -2.91
CA CYS A 209 3.16 -7.62 -2.50
C CYS A 209 4.26 -6.85 -1.79
N TYR A 210 5.07 -7.53 -0.95
CA TYR A 210 6.09 -6.84 -0.16
C TYR A 210 7.13 -7.84 0.39
N GLY A 211 8.43 -7.51 0.29
CA GLY A 211 9.52 -8.43 0.62
C GLY A 211 9.53 -8.97 2.06
N ILE A 212 9.03 -8.20 3.06
CA ILE A 212 8.97 -8.64 4.48
C ILE A 212 8.11 -9.88 4.69
N THR A 213 7.24 -10.21 3.74
CA THR A 213 6.31 -11.34 3.84
C THR A 213 6.98 -12.69 3.98
N ILE A 214 8.25 -12.85 3.53
CA ILE A 214 9.03 -14.08 3.71
C ILE A 214 9.19 -14.46 5.19
N TYR A 215 9.30 -13.47 6.08
CA TYR A 215 9.47 -13.65 7.51
C TYR A 215 8.14 -13.73 8.28
N THR A 216 7.01 -13.56 7.60
CA THR A 216 5.71 -13.36 8.26
C THR A 216 4.64 -14.33 7.80
N VAL A 217 4.35 -14.41 6.51
CA VAL A 217 3.26 -15.25 5.98
C VAL A 217 3.49 -16.75 6.23
N PRO A 218 4.69 -17.32 5.97
CA PRO A 218 4.94 -18.73 6.30
C PRO A 218 4.80 -19.03 7.80
N LEU A 219 5.28 -18.14 8.67
CA LEU A 219 5.16 -18.29 10.13
C LEU A 219 3.69 -18.25 10.57
N PHE A 220 2.92 -17.29 10.05
CA PHE A 220 1.48 -17.22 10.28
C PHE A 220 0.77 -18.52 9.87
N LEU A 221 1.04 -19.01 8.64
CA LEU A 221 0.43 -20.24 8.12
C LEU A 221 0.80 -21.46 8.95
N ALA A 222 2.06 -21.58 9.36
CA ALA A 222 2.52 -22.68 10.22
C ALA A 222 1.82 -22.64 11.59
N ALA A 223 1.75 -21.49 12.24
CA ALA A 223 1.10 -21.32 13.55
C ALA A 223 -0.41 -21.63 13.47
N VAL A 224 -1.10 -21.12 12.47
CA VAL A 224 -2.53 -21.35 12.25
C VAL A 224 -2.79 -22.82 11.91
N CYS A 225 -1.96 -23.42 11.04
CA CYS A 225 -2.06 -24.83 10.69
C CYS A 225 -1.91 -25.71 11.93
N ALA A 226 -0.86 -25.50 12.73
CA ALA A 226 -0.63 -26.25 13.97
C ALA A 226 -1.82 -26.12 14.94
N PHE A 227 -2.31 -24.90 15.15
CA PHE A 227 -3.46 -24.64 16.02
C PHE A 227 -4.72 -25.41 15.57
N TYR A 228 -5.08 -25.34 14.27
CA TYR A 228 -6.28 -26.01 13.77
C TYR A 228 -6.11 -27.52 13.57
N MET A 229 -4.89 -28.02 13.44
CA MET A 229 -4.60 -29.47 13.52
C MET A 229 -4.81 -30.00 14.95
N ILE A 230 -4.32 -29.29 15.98
CA ILE A 230 -4.58 -29.62 17.39
C ILE A 230 -6.08 -29.61 17.69
N LYS A 231 -6.81 -28.64 17.13
CA LYS A 231 -8.27 -28.56 17.21
C LYS A 231 -9.02 -29.59 16.33
N LYS A 232 -8.32 -30.44 15.60
CA LYS A 232 -8.86 -31.47 14.67
C LYS A 232 -9.78 -30.87 13.59
N ARG A 233 -9.57 -29.60 13.21
CA ARG A 233 -10.31 -28.93 12.13
C ARG A 233 -9.63 -29.06 10.78
N VAL A 234 -8.32 -29.24 10.76
CA VAL A 234 -7.49 -29.44 9.57
C VAL A 234 -6.79 -30.80 9.70
N THR A 235 -6.88 -31.62 8.68
CA THR A 235 -6.18 -32.91 8.60
C THR A 235 -4.80 -32.71 7.98
N LEU A 236 -3.87 -33.64 8.22
CA LEU A 236 -2.54 -33.62 7.60
C LEU A 236 -2.63 -33.57 6.06
N ARG A 237 -3.58 -34.32 5.47
CA ARG A 237 -3.84 -34.28 4.02
C ARG A 237 -4.21 -32.87 3.55
N ASN A 238 -5.13 -32.17 4.23
CA ASN A 238 -5.52 -30.81 3.87
C ASN A 238 -4.35 -29.83 4.06
N ALA A 239 -3.56 -29.98 5.13
CA ALA A 239 -2.37 -29.18 5.35
C ALA A 239 -1.34 -29.38 4.22
N ALA A 240 -1.08 -30.63 3.82
CA ALA A 240 -0.16 -30.92 2.73
C ALA A 240 -0.64 -30.33 1.38
N VAL A 241 -1.94 -30.44 1.06
CA VAL A 241 -2.49 -29.82 -0.17
C VAL A 241 -2.42 -28.29 -0.08
N CYS A 242 -2.69 -27.67 1.08
CA CYS A 242 -2.53 -26.24 1.27
C CYS A 242 -1.07 -25.81 1.07
N ALA A 243 -0.12 -26.54 1.65
CA ALA A 243 1.31 -26.27 1.46
C ALA A 243 1.72 -26.40 -0.02
N LEU A 244 1.23 -27.43 -0.72
CA LEU A 244 1.48 -27.60 -2.15
C LEU A 244 0.94 -26.42 -2.96
N VAL A 245 -0.31 -26.01 -2.75
CA VAL A 245 -0.91 -24.86 -3.47
C VAL A 245 -0.13 -23.57 -3.19
N TYR A 246 0.26 -23.35 -1.92
CA TYR A 246 1.08 -22.22 -1.54
C TYR A 246 2.43 -22.23 -2.26
N LEU A 247 3.15 -23.34 -2.22
CA LEU A 247 4.47 -23.48 -2.82
C LEU A 247 4.44 -23.41 -4.34
N LEU A 248 3.40 -23.94 -5.00
CA LEU A 248 3.25 -23.85 -6.47
C LEU A 248 3.22 -22.39 -6.98
N ILE A 249 2.83 -21.44 -6.15
CA ILE A 249 2.77 -20.02 -6.52
C ILE A 249 3.94 -19.24 -5.92
N ALA A 250 4.33 -19.55 -4.67
CA ALA A 250 5.35 -18.80 -3.95
C ALA A 250 6.80 -19.21 -4.28
N TRP A 251 7.03 -20.35 -4.98
CA TRP A 251 8.38 -20.87 -5.22
C TRP A 251 9.29 -19.89 -6.00
N PRO A 252 8.82 -19.11 -7.01
CA PRO A 252 9.74 -18.19 -7.68
C PRO A 252 10.26 -17.12 -6.72
N PHE A 253 9.38 -16.58 -5.86
CA PHE A 253 9.78 -15.64 -4.82
C PHE A 253 10.79 -16.25 -3.84
N ILE A 254 10.52 -17.46 -3.34
CA ILE A 254 11.41 -18.17 -2.41
C ILE A 254 12.77 -18.42 -3.06
N LEU A 255 12.77 -18.82 -4.33
CA LEU A 255 14.00 -19.04 -5.08
C LEU A 255 14.76 -17.73 -5.33
N THR A 256 14.07 -16.61 -5.61
CA THR A 256 14.72 -15.31 -5.72
C THR A 256 15.43 -14.93 -4.41
N MET A 257 14.80 -15.18 -3.27
CA MET A 257 15.46 -14.95 -1.98
C MET A 257 16.70 -15.85 -1.80
N ALA A 258 16.63 -17.11 -2.21
CA ALA A 258 17.76 -18.03 -2.15
C ALA A 258 18.90 -17.62 -3.11
N VAL A 259 18.59 -17.28 -4.35
CA VAL A 259 19.55 -16.81 -5.36
C VAL A 259 20.33 -15.60 -4.81
N ASN A 260 19.63 -14.64 -4.24
CA ASN A 260 20.26 -13.42 -3.72
C ASN A 260 20.98 -13.63 -2.37
N PHE A 261 20.53 -14.57 -1.54
CA PHE A 261 21.19 -14.90 -0.27
C PHE A 261 22.50 -15.69 -0.48
N PHE A 262 22.48 -16.66 -1.41
CA PHE A 262 23.64 -17.49 -1.70
C PHE A 262 24.56 -16.93 -2.79
N GLY A 263 24.18 -15.84 -3.45
CA GLY A 263 24.94 -15.23 -4.54
C GLY A 263 24.98 -16.10 -5.80
N TRP A 264 23.88 -16.84 -6.09
CA TRP A 264 23.76 -17.62 -7.32
C TRP A 264 23.48 -16.71 -8.52
N ASP A 265 23.83 -17.20 -9.72
CA ASP A 265 23.50 -16.48 -10.96
C ASP A 265 22.00 -16.40 -11.21
N THR A 266 21.59 -15.43 -12.03
CA THR A 266 20.22 -15.29 -12.53
C THR A 266 19.77 -16.58 -13.23
N ILE A 267 18.57 -17.06 -12.93
CA ILE A 267 17.95 -18.24 -13.52
C ILE A 267 16.83 -17.80 -14.45
N GLU A 268 17.01 -18.01 -15.74
CA GLU A 268 16.00 -17.69 -16.75
C GLU A 268 15.17 -18.92 -17.09
N LEU A 269 13.85 -18.82 -16.89
CA LEU A 269 12.89 -19.85 -17.26
C LEU A 269 11.89 -19.27 -18.28
N PRO A 270 11.24 -20.10 -19.11
CA PRO A 270 10.32 -19.60 -20.14
C PRO A 270 9.16 -18.73 -19.63
N PHE A 271 8.80 -18.86 -18.35
CA PHE A 271 7.64 -18.22 -17.74
C PHE A 271 7.99 -17.33 -16.53
N VAL A 272 9.25 -17.27 -16.12
CA VAL A 272 9.72 -16.37 -15.04
C VAL A 272 11.23 -16.29 -15.03
N THR A 273 11.78 -15.10 -14.79
CA THR A 273 13.20 -14.88 -14.51
C THR A 273 13.40 -14.67 -13.01
N ILE A 274 14.30 -15.41 -12.43
CA ILE A 274 14.74 -15.34 -11.03
C ILE A 274 16.05 -14.57 -10.99
N GLN A 275 15.97 -13.28 -10.68
CA GLN A 275 17.09 -12.36 -10.82
C GLN A 275 18.05 -12.42 -9.65
N HIS A 276 19.35 -12.34 -9.96
CA HIS A 276 20.38 -11.94 -9.02
C HIS A 276 20.54 -10.41 -9.03
N PHE A 277 20.43 -9.79 -7.86
CA PHE A 277 20.61 -8.35 -7.70
C PHE A 277 21.98 -8.04 -7.09
N THR A 278 22.75 -7.18 -7.72
CA THR A 278 24.09 -6.82 -7.27
C THR A 278 24.12 -6.00 -5.98
N ALA A 279 23.01 -5.32 -5.66
CA ALA A 279 22.85 -4.55 -4.44
C ALA A 279 21.89 -5.26 -3.47
N SER A 280 22.39 -5.79 -2.38
CA SER A 280 21.57 -6.32 -1.29
C SER A 280 21.34 -5.23 -0.25
N VAL A 281 20.27 -4.45 -0.40
CA VAL A 281 20.13 -3.19 0.33
C VAL A 281 19.36 -3.32 1.62
N ARG A 282 18.52 -4.35 1.79
CA ARG A 282 17.58 -4.39 2.93
C ARG A 282 17.87 -5.48 3.97
N ALA A 283 18.98 -6.19 3.89
CA ALA A 283 19.35 -7.14 4.95
C ALA A 283 19.53 -6.43 6.30
N GLY A 284 20.14 -5.22 6.30
CA GLY A 284 20.27 -4.39 7.51
C GLY A 284 18.96 -3.86 8.09
N ASP A 285 17.87 -3.89 7.32
CA ASP A 285 16.53 -3.49 7.78
C ASP A 285 15.81 -4.58 8.59
N ILE A 286 16.41 -5.72 8.80
CA ILE A 286 15.82 -6.87 9.52
C ILE A 286 16.57 -7.11 10.83
N LEU A 287 15.84 -7.24 11.91
CA LEU A 287 16.36 -7.46 13.27
C LEU A 287 17.40 -8.58 13.33
N PHE A 288 17.18 -9.69 12.61
CA PHE A 288 18.06 -10.88 12.65
C PHE A 288 19.47 -10.63 12.09
N PHE A 289 19.65 -9.57 11.31
CA PHE A 289 20.93 -9.19 10.73
C PHE A 289 21.53 -7.93 11.38
N SER A 290 20.95 -7.50 12.50
CA SER A 290 21.46 -6.35 13.27
C SER A 290 22.66 -6.75 14.13
N ASP A 291 23.69 -5.88 14.16
CA ASP A 291 24.84 -6.05 15.06
C ASP A 291 24.45 -5.93 16.56
N LYS A 292 23.32 -5.28 16.85
CA LYS A 292 22.81 -5.03 18.21
C LYS A 292 21.34 -5.44 18.34
N PRO A 293 21.01 -6.74 18.26
CA PRO A 293 19.63 -7.20 18.12
C PRO A 293 18.73 -6.83 19.31
N ILE A 294 19.25 -6.77 20.54
CA ILE A 294 18.44 -6.42 21.73
C ILE A 294 18.10 -4.92 21.73
N GLU A 295 19.07 -4.05 21.45
CA GLU A 295 18.82 -2.60 21.34
C GLU A 295 17.81 -2.32 20.21
N GLN A 296 17.99 -2.98 19.08
CA GLN A 296 17.11 -2.85 17.93
C GLN A 296 15.69 -3.39 18.21
N LEU A 297 15.56 -4.50 18.92
CA LEU A 297 14.26 -5.04 19.35
C LEU A 297 13.49 -4.02 20.19
N ILE A 298 14.16 -3.39 21.16
CA ILE A 298 13.55 -2.37 22.03
C ILE A 298 13.14 -1.15 21.20
N ALA A 299 14.01 -0.70 20.27
CA ALA A 299 13.72 0.41 19.38
C ALA A 299 12.52 0.12 18.46
N ASN A 300 12.47 -1.05 17.85
CA ASN A 300 11.38 -1.49 16.99
C ASN A 300 10.06 -1.57 17.77
N PHE A 301 10.07 -2.15 18.96
CA PHE A 301 8.88 -2.24 19.81
C PHE A 301 8.37 -0.85 20.22
N LYS A 302 9.28 0.06 20.60
CA LYS A 302 8.91 1.45 20.92
C LYS A 302 8.32 2.16 19.72
N SER A 303 8.92 2.03 18.55
CA SER A 303 8.42 2.63 17.30
C SER A 303 7.07 2.04 16.89
N LEU A 304 6.87 0.72 17.05
CA LEU A 304 5.59 0.08 16.82
C LEU A 304 4.49 0.67 17.71
N LEU A 305 4.74 0.84 19.02
CA LEU A 305 3.78 1.47 19.92
C LEU A 305 3.50 2.93 19.57
N ASN A 306 4.52 3.67 19.16
CA ASN A 306 4.35 5.06 18.73
C ASN A 306 3.40 5.14 17.52
N VAL A 307 3.61 4.31 16.50
CA VAL A 307 2.82 4.35 15.27
C VAL A 307 1.40 3.80 15.48
N THR A 308 1.25 2.67 16.21
CA THR A 308 -0.04 1.97 16.31
C THR A 308 -0.91 2.49 17.46
N ILE A 309 -0.34 2.76 18.62
CA ILE A 309 -1.09 3.15 19.84
C ILE A 309 -1.14 4.67 19.99
N LEU A 310 0.03 5.33 19.90
CA LEU A 310 0.11 6.78 20.08
C LEU A 310 -0.23 7.55 18.82
N GLN A 311 -0.32 6.88 17.67
CA GLN A 311 -0.66 7.45 16.35
C GLN A 311 0.28 8.60 15.97
N VAL A 312 1.59 8.44 16.28
CA VAL A 312 2.62 9.42 15.94
C VAL A 312 2.89 9.31 14.43
N LYS A 313 2.86 10.46 13.75
CA LYS A 313 3.16 10.58 12.32
C LYS A 313 4.57 10.10 12.01
N ASP A 314 4.70 9.24 11.02
CA ASP A 314 5.99 8.70 10.57
C ASP A 314 6.48 9.35 9.27
N LEU A 315 5.68 9.28 8.22
CA LEU A 315 5.95 9.88 6.91
C LEU A 315 4.82 10.84 6.54
N PRO A 316 5.14 11.95 5.84
CA PRO A 316 4.15 13.00 5.55
C PRO A 316 2.87 12.52 4.86
N TRP A 317 2.98 11.48 4.05
CA TRP A 317 1.88 10.93 3.26
C TRP A 317 1.14 9.74 3.89
N ASN A 318 1.57 9.25 5.05
CA ASN A 318 0.99 8.05 5.66
C ASN A 318 -0.20 8.33 6.55
N ASP A 319 -0.31 9.55 7.08
CA ASP A 319 -1.42 9.96 7.93
C ASP A 319 -1.76 11.44 7.78
N MET A 320 -2.89 11.84 8.35
CA MET A 320 -3.38 13.20 8.37
C MET A 320 -3.25 13.78 9.78
N ASP A 321 -2.78 15.03 9.88
CA ASP A 321 -2.66 15.73 11.15
C ASP A 321 -3.99 15.72 11.92
N GLY A 322 -3.94 15.30 13.18
CA GLY A 322 -5.09 15.19 14.08
C GLY A 322 -5.95 13.94 13.95
N PHE A 323 -5.72 13.08 12.94
CA PHE A 323 -6.50 11.85 12.74
C PHE A 323 -5.69 10.57 12.94
N GLY A 324 -4.39 10.56 12.62
CA GLY A 324 -3.56 9.37 12.61
C GLY A 324 -4.05 8.32 11.61
N THR A 325 -3.63 7.08 11.80
CA THR A 325 -4.07 5.94 10.96
C THR A 325 -5.43 5.37 11.37
N MET A 326 -5.78 5.42 12.67
CA MET A 326 -6.94 4.73 13.25
C MET A 326 -7.85 5.61 14.12
N TYR A 327 -7.69 6.91 14.13
CA TYR A 327 -8.27 7.82 15.12
C TYR A 327 -7.84 7.50 16.57
N LEU A 328 -7.02 8.32 17.17
CA LEU A 328 -6.49 8.10 18.53
C LEU A 328 -7.59 7.74 19.55
N PHE A 329 -8.80 8.31 19.42
CA PHE A 329 -9.91 8.00 20.31
C PHE A 329 -10.46 6.57 20.18
N THR A 330 -10.05 5.79 19.17
CA THR A 330 -10.48 4.39 19.03
C THR A 330 -9.61 3.41 19.82
N VAL A 331 -8.45 3.83 20.30
CA VAL A 331 -7.53 3.00 21.09
C VAL A 331 -8.21 2.37 22.33
N PRO A 332 -9.00 3.10 23.15
CA PRO A 332 -9.74 2.50 24.25
C PRO A 332 -10.72 1.41 23.80
N PHE A 333 -11.33 1.55 22.61
CA PHE A 333 -12.19 0.49 22.05
C PHE A 333 -11.36 -0.73 21.61
N ALA A 334 -10.16 -0.55 21.05
CA ALA A 334 -9.28 -1.67 20.72
C ALA A 334 -8.93 -2.50 21.98
N ILE A 335 -8.59 -1.83 23.07
CA ILE A 335 -8.31 -2.47 24.36
C ILE A 335 -9.56 -3.21 24.90
N LEU A 336 -10.72 -2.57 24.86
CA LEU A 336 -11.99 -3.20 25.26
C LEU A 336 -12.32 -4.41 24.36
N GLY A 337 -12.07 -4.30 23.06
CA GLY A 337 -12.26 -5.38 22.09
C GLY A 337 -11.38 -6.58 22.38
N LEU A 338 -10.10 -6.35 22.69
CA LEU A 338 -9.16 -7.40 23.07
C LEU A 338 -9.57 -8.06 24.40
N PHE A 339 -9.95 -7.29 25.39
CA PHE A 339 -10.47 -7.80 26.66
C PHE A 339 -11.73 -8.64 26.48
N GLY A 340 -12.71 -8.14 25.71
CA GLY A 340 -13.93 -8.84 25.40
C GLY A 340 -13.72 -10.11 24.58
N PHE A 341 -12.73 -10.10 23.69
CA PHE A 341 -12.33 -11.26 22.89
C PHE A 341 -11.91 -12.44 23.79
N PHE A 342 -11.11 -12.22 24.83
CA PHE A 342 -10.68 -13.29 25.74
C PHE A 342 -11.78 -13.74 26.67
N LYS A 343 -12.64 -12.85 27.15
CA LYS A 343 -13.76 -13.20 28.03
C LYS A 343 -14.95 -13.81 27.30
N GLY A 344 -15.15 -13.47 26.00
CA GLY A 344 -16.23 -13.96 25.20
C GLY A 344 -16.06 -15.44 24.82
N ARG A 345 -17.13 -16.25 24.98
CA ARG A 345 -17.20 -17.57 24.35
C ARG A 345 -17.57 -17.38 22.89
N GLY A 346 -16.76 -17.90 21.97
CA GLY A 346 -16.98 -17.83 20.54
C GLY A 346 -16.49 -19.10 19.85
N ALA A 347 -16.76 -19.22 18.56
CA ALA A 347 -16.24 -20.30 17.73
C ALA A 347 -14.70 -20.26 17.70
N ASP A 348 -14.04 -21.40 17.46
CA ASP A 348 -12.58 -21.49 17.42
C ASP A 348 -11.96 -20.58 16.35
N ASN A 349 -12.70 -20.25 15.28
CA ASN A 349 -12.22 -19.38 14.20
C ASN A 349 -12.02 -17.90 14.59
N LYS A 350 -12.55 -17.44 15.75
CA LYS A 350 -12.24 -16.11 16.28
C LYS A 350 -10.72 -15.90 16.46
N TRP A 351 -9.98 -16.97 16.74
CA TRP A 351 -8.52 -16.92 16.96
C TRP A 351 -7.76 -16.42 15.72
N LEU A 352 -8.34 -16.50 14.52
CA LEU A 352 -7.73 -15.92 13.30
C LEU A 352 -7.49 -14.42 13.45
N ALA A 353 -8.39 -13.68 14.12
CA ALA A 353 -8.18 -12.26 14.39
C ALA A 353 -6.97 -12.00 15.28
N LEU A 354 -6.77 -12.84 16.32
CA LEU A 354 -5.61 -12.74 17.19
C LEU A 354 -4.32 -13.13 16.45
N PHE A 355 -4.33 -14.20 15.65
CA PHE A 355 -3.19 -14.56 14.83
C PHE A 355 -2.81 -13.45 13.85
N ALA A 356 -3.80 -12.77 13.23
CA ALA A 356 -3.54 -11.62 12.37
C ALA A 356 -2.87 -10.46 13.13
N LEU A 357 -3.36 -10.13 14.34
CA LEU A 357 -2.75 -9.10 15.19
C LEU A 357 -1.32 -9.46 15.57
N LEU A 358 -1.09 -10.70 16.02
CA LEU A 358 0.25 -11.19 16.36
C LEU A 358 1.20 -11.16 15.16
N THR A 359 0.69 -11.46 13.95
CA THR A 359 1.48 -11.39 12.71
C THR A 359 1.89 -9.95 12.40
N GLY A 360 0.98 -8.99 12.46
CA GLY A 360 1.30 -7.58 12.26
C GLY A 360 2.27 -7.05 13.34
N THR A 361 2.07 -7.43 14.61
CA THR A 361 3.00 -7.12 15.70
C THR A 361 4.39 -7.71 15.43
N TRP A 362 4.46 -8.95 14.96
CA TRP A 362 5.72 -9.60 14.59
C TRP A 362 6.45 -8.84 13.49
N VAL A 363 5.75 -8.38 12.45
CA VAL A 363 6.35 -7.52 11.40
C VAL A 363 7.01 -6.30 12.03
N GLY A 364 6.30 -5.59 12.90
CA GLY A 364 6.83 -4.40 13.58
C GLY A 364 8.03 -4.69 14.49
N ILE A 365 8.11 -5.92 15.04
CA ILE A 365 9.26 -6.34 15.86
C ILE A 365 10.48 -6.66 14.99
N VAL A 366 10.30 -7.35 13.87
CA VAL A 366 11.43 -7.83 13.06
C VAL A 366 11.95 -6.81 12.06
N THR A 367 11.19 -5.75 11.78
CA THR A 367 11.54 -4.73 10.79
C THR A 367 12.14 -3.51 11.47
N ASN A 368 13.37 -3.14 11.07
CA ASN A 368 14.00 -1.91 11.53
C ASN A 368 13.37 -0.70 10.82
N GLY A 369 13.31 0.47 11.48
CA GLY A 369 12.66 1.65 10.91
C GLY A 369 11.16 1.46 10.68
N VAL A 370 10.46 1.03 11.74
CA VAL A 370 9.00 0.81 11.74
C VAL A 370 8.26 2.06 11.26
N ASN A 371 7.45 1.90 10.23
CA ASN A 371 6.54 2.91 9.71
C ASN A 371 5.26 2.26 9.16
N VAL A 372 4.24 3.06 8.84
CA VAL A 372 2.93 2.60 8.37
C VAL A 372 3.04 1.65 7.19
N ASN A 373 3.89 1.94 6.21
CA ASN A 373 4.04 1.12 5.01
C ASN A 373 4.64 -0.26 5.34
N ARG A 374 5.64 -0.30 6.24
CA ARG A 374 6.33 -1.53 6.63
C ARG A 374 5.44 -2.47 7.45
N ILE A 375 4.58 -1.92 8.33
CA ILE A 375 3.68 -2.70 9.20
C ILE A 375 2.25 -2.81 8.67
N ASN A 376 2.03 -2.48 7.42
CA ASN A 376 0.73 -2.33 6.78
C ASN A 376 -0.27 -3.48 7.06
N ILE A 377 0.23 -4.68 7.19
CA ILE A 377 -0.56 -5.90 7.48
C ILE A 377 -1.32 -5.86 8.83
N ILE A 378 -0.90 -4.99 9.80
CA ILE A 378 -1.48 -4.96 11.15
C ILE A 378 -2.87 -4.29 11.17
N TYR A 379 -3.13 -3.34 10.28
CA TYR A 379 -4.24 -2.40 10.43
C TYR A 379 -5.63 -3.02 10.34
N TYR A 380 -5.84 -4.04 9.50
CA TYR A 380 -7.11 -4.77 9.54
C TYR A 380 -7.31 -5.50 10.87
N ALA A 381 -6.27 -6.04 11.46
CA ALA A 381 -6.37 -6.68 12.77
C ALA A 381 -6.70 -5.67 13.88
N GLU A 382 -6.10 -4.48 13.86
CA GLU A 382 -6.46 -3.39 14.77
C GLU A 382 -7.92 -2.99 14.59
N LEU A 383 -8.39 -2.80 13.36
CA LEU A 383 -9.79 -2.51 13.07
C LEU A 383 -10.74 -3.62 13.56
N MET A 384 -10.33 -4.91 13.52
CA MET A 384 -11.13 -6.00 14.10
C MET A 384 -11.38 -5.78 15.59
N PHE A 385 -10.32 -5.45 16.34
CA PHE A 385 -10.43 -5.25 17.79
C PHE A 385 -11.13 -3.93 18.13
N ILE A 386 -10.95 -2.87 17.35
CA ILE A 386 -11.72 -1.62 17.48
C ILE A 386 -13.22 -1.92 17.26
N ALA A 387 -13.57 -2.63 16.18
CA ALA A 387 -14.97 -2.98 15.88
C ALA A 387 -15.61 -3.84 16.99
N LEU A 388 -14.84 -4.79 17.54
CA LEU A 388 -15.30 -5.60 18.68
C LEU A 388 -15.50 -4.73 19.92
N GLY A 389 -14.60 -3.80 20.21
CA GLY A 389 -14.74 -2.89 21.35
C GLY A 389 -15.96 -2.00 21.24
N VAL A 390 -16.18 -1.38 20.08
CA VAL A 390 -17.39 -0.62 19.81
C VAL A 390 -18.63 -1.52 19.97
N TYR A 391 -18.62 -2.73 19.40
CA TYR A 391 -19.70 -3.69 19.55
C TYR A 391 -20.00 -4.02 21.01
N TYR A 392 -18.98 -4.29 21.84
CA TYR A 392 -19.15 -4.57 23.26
C TYR A 392 -19.66 -3.34 24.02
N ALA A 393 -19.14 -2.16 23.72
CA ALA A 393 -19.54 -0.91 24.35
C ALA A 393 -21.04 -0.61 24.12
N VAL A 394 -21.50 -0.65 22.87
CA VAL A 394 -22.90 -0.35 22.54
C VAL A 394 -23.86 -1.47 22.99
N THR A 395 -23.36 -2.70 23.15
CA THR A 395 -24.15 -3.81 23.68
C THR A 395 -24.30 -3.71 25.21
N ALA A 396 -23.24 -3.32 25.91
CA ALA A 396 -23.25 -3.14 27.37
C ALA A 396 -24.01 -1.87 27.77
N LEU A 397 -23.92 -0.82 26.99
CA LEU A 397 -24.48 0.51 27.23
C LEU A 397 -25.33 1.00 26.04
N PRO A 398 -26.53 0.43 25.81
CA PRO A 398 -27.35 0.72 24.62
C PRO A 398 -27.70 2.21 24.44
N LYS A 399 -27.81 2.97 25.54
CA LYS A 399 -28.06 4.42 25.50
C LYS A 399 -26.95 5.22 24.83
N LEU A 400 -25.72 4.68 24.78
CA LEU A 400 -24.56 5.30 24.16
C LEU A 400 -24.38 4.89 22.69
N THR A 401 -25.26 4.09 22.11
CA THR A 401 -25.17 3.67 20.70
C THR A 401 -25.22 4.89 19.78
N ILE A 402 -26.23 5.75 19.93
CA ILE A 402 -26.39 6.94 19.07
C ILE A 402 -25.21 7.90 19.24
N PRO A 403 -24.82 8.32 20.46
CA PRO A 403 -23.61 9.15 20.64
C PRO A 403 -22.35 8.58 20.01
N THR A 404 -22.11 7.26 20.15
CA THR A 404 -20.93 6.61 19.58
C THR A 404 -20.96 6.63 18.05
N VAL A 405 -22.10 6.30 17.43
CA VAL A 405 -22.25 6.34 15.97
C VAL A 405 -22.10 7.78 15.45
N CYS A 406 -22.74 8.76 16.10
CA CYS A 406 -22.60 10.17 15.72
C CYS A 406 -21.14 10.63 15.82
N ALA A 407 -20.41 10.22 16.86
CA ALA A 407 -19.00 10.54 17.03
C ALA A 407 -18.14 9.96 15.90
N LEU A 408 -18.37 8.70 15.50
CA LEU A 408 -17.69 8.06 14.38
C LEU A 408 -17.99 8.77 13.06
N LEU A 409 -19.27 9.06 12.79
CA LEU A 409 -19.68 9.74 11.55
C LEU A 409 -19.12 11.16 11.48
N LEU A 410 -19.14 11.89 12.58
CA LEU A 410 -18.54 13.24 12.64
C LEU A 410 -17.03 13.19 12.39
N SER A 411 -16.33 12.23 12.99
CA SER A 411 -14.89 12.04 12.74
C SER A 411 -14.61 11.69 11.29
N GLY A 412 -15.43 10.81 10.68
CA GLY A 412 -15.34 10.50 9.26
C GLY A 412 -15.59 11.70 8.36
N ALA A 413 -16.57 12.56 8.68
CA ALA A 413 -16.85 13.77 7.93
C ALA A 413 -15.71 14.78 8.03
N LEU A 414 -15.19 15.02 9.24
CA LEU A 414 -14.05 15.93 9.46
C LEU A 414 -12.78 15.41 8.75
N MET A 415 -12.51 14.12 8.87
CA MET A 415 -11.40 13.45 8.16
C MET A 415 -11.52 13.62 6.64
N THR A 416 -12.72 13.42 6.11
CA THR A 416 -12.98 13.59 4.67
C THR A 416 -12.68 15.01 4.23
N GLY A 417 -13.17 16.02 4.97
CA GLY A 417 -12.87 17.43 4.68
C GLY A 417 -11.36 17.73 4.73
N THR A 418 -10.64 17.16 5.70
CA THR A 418 -9.19 17.31 5.80
C THR A 418 -8.48 16.61 4.64
N TYR A 419 -8.90 15.39 4.27
CA TYR A 419 -8.30 14.63 3.18
C TYR A 419 -8.38 15.36 1.83
N PHE A 420 -9.56 15.87 1.48
CA PHE A 420 -9.79 16.59 0.22
C PHE A 420 -9.39 18.09 0.28
N GLY A 421 -8.94 18.57 1.40
CA GLY A 421 -8.44 19.93 1.60
C GLY A 421 -6.98 19.98 2.02
N ALA A 422 -6.72 20.20 3.31
CA ALA A 422 -5.37 20.46 3.83
C ALA A 422 -4.37 19.33 3.58
N TYR A 423 -4.80 18.05 3.67
CA TYR A 423 -3.92 16.93 3.37
C TYR A 423 -3.55 16.90 1.88
N ALA A 424 -4.52 17.08 0.97
CA ALA A 424 -4.27 17.11 -0.47
C ALA A 424 -3.19 18.12 -0.84
N GLU A 425 -3.22 19.32 -0.22
CA GLU A 425 -2.17 20.33 -0.45
C GLU A 425 -0.84 19.94 0.19
N SER A 426 -0.84 19.42 1.41
CA SER A 426 0.39 19.10 2.15
C SER A 426 1.22 17.98 1.53
N VAL A 427 0.61 17.10 0.76
CA VAL A 427 1.32 15.96 0.15
C VAL A 427 1.81 16.24 -1.27
N LYS A 428 1.38 17.32 -1.93
CA LYS A 428 1.79 17.68 -3.30
C LYS A 428 3.30 17.66 -3.49
N HIS A 429 4.03 18.25 -2.58
CA HIS A 429 5.49 18.29 -2.60
C HIS A 429 6.13 16.88 -2.65
N TYR A 430 5.57 15.92 -1.88
CA TYR A 430 6.09 14.55 -1.80
C TYR A 430 5.65 13.65 -2.95
N PHE A 431 4.73 14.12 -3.78
CA PHE A 431 4.26 13.46 -4.99
C PHE A 431 4.69 14.21 -6.27
N PHE A 432 5.67 15.10 -6.17
CA PHE A 432 6.26 15.82 -7.29
C PHE A 432 5.22 16.55 -8.15
N TYR A 433 4.22 17.17 -7.50
CA TYR A 433 3.17 17.91 -8.21
C TYR A 433 3.73 19.09 -8.99
N GLY A 434 3.38 19.18 -10.29
CA GLY A 434 3.86 20.22 -11.21
C GLY A 434 5.05 19.78 -12.08
N ILE A 435 5.73 18.67 -11.76
CA ILE A 435 6.82 18.19 -12.62
C ILE A 435 6.29 17.70 -13.99
N GLU A 436 5.05 17.17 -14.05
CA GLU A 436 4.38 16.80 -15.27
C GLU A 436 4.34 17.97 -16.26
N ASP A 437 3.88 19.13 -15.80
CA ASP A 437 3.76 20.33 -16.64
C ASP A 437 5.15 20.79 -17.13
N ALA A 438 6.18 20.70 -16.27
CA ALA A 438 7.54 21.09 -16.64
C ALA A 438 8.15 20.13 -17.68
N ILE A 439 7.97 18.81 -17.53
CA ILE A 439 8.44 17.81 -18.50
C ILE A 439 7.68 18.00 -19.83
N THR A 440 6.35 18.11 -19.77
CA THR A 440 5.52 18.33 -20.97
C THR A 440 5.92 19.60 -21.73
N ALA A 441 6.13 20.70 -21.02
CA ALA A 441 6.55 21.95 -21.65
C ALA A 441 7.93 21.84 -22.32
N ALA A 442 8.86 21.09 -21.71
CA ALA A 442 10.16 20.81 -22.29
C ALA A 442 10.07 19.91 -23.55
N GLU A 443 9.20 18.88 -23.53
CA GLU A 443 8.96 18.01 -24.68
C GLU A 443 8.25 18.76 -25.83
N ASP A 444 7.22 19.54 -25.51
CA ASP A 444 6.44 20.29 -26.50
C ASP A 444 7.25 21.40 -27.19
N SER A 445 8.39 21.80 -26.62
CA SER A 445 9.31 22.74 -27.23
C SER A 445 9.95 22.21 -28.51
N GLY A 446 9.95 20.90 -28.70
CA GLY A 446 10.64 20.22 -29.80
C GLY A 446 12.16 20.21 -29.65
N ALA A 447 12.70 20.49 -28.48
CA ALA A 447 14.13 20.41 -28.21
C ALA A 447 14.67 18.99 -28.40
N ASP A 448 15.85 18.89 -29.02
CA ASP A 448 16.49 17.59 -29.26
C ASP A 448 17.05 16.99 -27.95
N ARG A 449 17.45 17.84 -27.01
CA ARG A 449 18.05 17.44 -25.73
C ARG A 449 17.32 18.05 -24.55
N LEU A 450 17.06 17.22 -23.53
CA LEU A 450 16.45 17.64 -22.29
C LEU A 450 17.46 17.50 -21.15
N TYR A 451 17.74 18.60 -20.48
CA TYR A 451 18.58 18.65 -19.28
C TYR A 451 17.66 18.74 -18.05
N ILE A 452 17.61 17.66 -17.29
CA ILE A 452 16.68 17.50 -16.18
C ILE A 452 17.45 17.48 -14.86
N SER A 453 17.06 18.33 -13.92
CA SER A 453 17.74 18.43 -12.64
C SER A 453 17.75 17.08 -11.89
N ALA A 454 18.93 16.65 -11.46
CA ALA A 454 19.09 15.53 -10.55
C ALA A 454 18.75 15.89 -9.09
N ASP A 455 18.54 17.17 -8.80
CA ASP A 455 18.34 17.72 -7.46
C ASP A 455 16.86 18.07 -7.18
N LEU A 456 15.89 17.38 -7.80
CA LEU A 456 14.47 17.73 -7.70
C LEU A 456 13.95 17.72 -6.25
N GLN A 457 14.16 16.66 -5.52
CA GLN A 457 13.76 16.52 -4.12
C GLN A 457 14.82 15.83 -3.27
N TYR A 458 15.48 14.83 -3.86
CA TYR A 458 16.51 14.02 -3.20
C TYR A 458 17.85 14.30 -3.88
N LYS A 459 18.63 15.16 -3.29
CA LYS A 459 19.91 15.61 -3.82
C LYS A 459 20.83 14.44 -4.21
N GLY A 460 21.30 14.45 -5.46
CA GLY A 460 22.18 13.42 -6.00
C GLY A 460 21.51 12.10 -6.42
N TYR A 461 20.17 12.01 -6.35
CA TYR A 461 19.43 10.83 -6.79
C TYR A 461 18.80 11.05 -8.17
N TYR A 462 19.62 11.09 -9.22
CA TYR A 462 19.15 11.25 -10.61
C TYR A 462 18.08 10.22 -10.99
N ASN A 463 18.05 9.04 -10.38
CA ASN A 463 17.08 7.97 -10.63
C ASN A 463 15.63 8.41 -10.35
N VAL A 464 15.41 9.36 -9.45
CA VAL A 464 14.08 9.90 -9.17
C VAL A 464 13.63 10.77 -10.34
N SER A 465 14.50 11.66 -10.83
CA SER A 465 14.24 12.49 -12.01
C SER A 465 14.01 11.62 -13.25
N GLU A 466 14.87 10.62 -13.45
CA GLU A 466 14.75 9.68 -14.57
C GLU A 466 13.42 8.92 -14.55
N ILE A 467 13.02 8.35 -13.41
CA ILE A 467 11.79 7.53 -13.37
C ILE A 467 10.52 8.38 -13.56
N LEU A 468 10.52 9.62 -13.06
CA LEU A 468 9.41 10.55 -13.28
C LEU A 468 9.34 10.98 -14.75
N THR A 469 10.49 11.22 -15.38
CA THR A 469 10.55 11.52 -16.82
C THR A 469 10.03 10.35 -17.64
N LEU A 470 10.54 9.13 -17.41
CA LEU A 470 10.06 7.92 -18.08
C LEU A 470 8.54 7.71 -17.96
N PHE A 471 7.99 8.09 -16.79
CA PHE A 471 6.56 7.96 -16.54
C PHE A 471 5.74 9.00 -17.32
N TYR A 472 6.12 10.29 -17.26
CA TYR A 472 5.32 11.37 -17.85
C TYR A 472 5.52 11.50 -19.36
N ASP A 473 6.74 11.32 -19.87
CA ASP A 473 7.02 11.18 -21.30
C ASP A 473 6.42 9.89 -21.89
N GLY A 474 6.26 8.86 -21.05
CA GLY A 474 5.76 7.56 -21.48
C GLY A 474 6.76 6.80 -22.33
N THR A 475 8.05 7.03 -22.12
CA THR A 475 9.18 6.47 -22.86
C THR A 475 9.05 4.98 -23.15
N ASP A 476 9.32 4.57 -24.38
CA ASP A 476 9.36 3.17 -24.79
C ASP A 476 10.54 2.43 -24.17
N ALA A 477 10.33 1.19 -23.70
CA ALA A 477 11.37 0.43 -23.02
C ALA A 477 12.54 0.06 -23.93
N HIS A 478 12.31 -0.21 -25.24
CA HIS A 478 13.39 -0.49 -26.18
C HIS A 478 14.21 0.76 -26.50
N TYR A 479 13.56 1.92 -26.58
CA TYR A 479 14.25 3.19 -26.72
C TYR A 479 15.10 3.50 -25.49
N TYR A 480 14.55 3.32 -24.28
CA TYR A 480 15.29 3.47 -23.03
C TYR A 480 16.53 2.55 -22.94
N GLN A 481 16.40 1.31 -23.45
CA GLN A 481 17.49 0.33 -23.50
C GLN A 481 18.54 0.62 -24.60
N GLY A 482 18.25 1.55 -25.52
CA GLY A 482 19.09 1.85 -26.66
C GLY A 482 19.03 0.76 -27.76
N LEU A 483 17.91 0.03 -27.83
CA LEU A 483 17.66 -0.97 -28.88
C LEU A 483 17.11 -0.34 -30.16
N THR A 484 16.57 0.87 -30.07
CA THR A 484 16.05 1.66 -31.19
C THR A 484 16.21 3.14 -30.89
N ASP A 485 16.29 3.96 -31.96
CA ASP A 485 16.23 5.43 -31.88
C ASP A 485 14.79 5.94 -32.06
N GLU A 486 13.80 5.04 -32.12
CA GLU A 486 12.38 5.37 -32.24
C GLU A 486 11.68 5.26 -30.89
N ASP A 487 10.86 6.27 -30.59
CA ASP A 487 9.95 6.25 -29.45
C ASP A 487 8.53 6.56 -29.93
N HIS A 488 7.58 5.62 -29.74
CA HIS A 488 6.20 5.71 -30.23
C HIS A 488 6.07 6.13 -31.72
N GLY A 489 7.00 5.65 -32.56
CA GLY A 489 7.04 5.94 -33.99
C GLY A 489 7.65 7.31 -34.36
N LYS A 490 8.24 8.01 -33.39
CA LYS A 490 9.03 9.22 -33.62
C LYS A 490 10.51 8.85 -33.67
N THR A 491 11.23 9.28 -34.71
CA THR A 491 12.68 9.16 -34.76
C THR A 491 13.30 10.24 -33.88
N LEU A 492 14.03 9.82 -32.84
CA LEU A 492 14.66 10.69 -31.85
C LEU A 492 16.18 10.46 -31.83
N LEU A 493 16.90 11.34 -31.12
CA LEU A 493 18.26 10.99 -30.70
C LEU A 493 18.22 9.74 -29.81
N PRO A 494 19.32 8.95 -29.75
CA PRO A 494 19.41 7.88 -28.76
C PRO A 494 19.09 8.38 -27.35
N TYR A 495 18.40 7.57 -26.55
CA TYR A 495 17.88 7.99 -25.25
C TYR A 495 18.92 8.74 -24.39
N ARG A 496 20.15 8.19 -24.32
CA ARG A 496 21.25 8.76 -23.50
C ARG A 496 21.85 10.05 -24.09
N GLU A 497 21.60 10.35 -25.35
CA GLU A 497 21.99 11.60 -25.99
C GLU A 497 20.89 12.66 -25.90
N ARG A 498 19.63 12.23 -25.72
CA ARG A 498 18.47 13.10 -25.56
C ARG A 498 18.27 13.52 -24.11
N PHE A 499 18.32 12.60 -23.14
CA PHE A 499 18.03 12.86 -21.74
C PHE A 499 19.29 12.92 -20.89
N HIS A 500 19.50 14.04 -20.20
CA HIS A 500 20.65 14.29 -19.34
C HIS A 500 20.17 14.62 -17.91
N TYR A 501 20.53 13.78 -16.93
CA TYR A 501 20.14 13.94 -15.53
C TYR A 501 21.33 14.43 -14.71
N LEU A 502 21.35 15.73 -14.38
CA LEU A 502 22.47 16.38 -13.71
C LEU A 502 22.03 17.67 -13.01
N SER A 503 22.85 18.21 -12.12
CA SER A 503 22.55 19.47 -11.45
C SER A 503 22.61 20.62 -12.44
N LEU A 504 21.58 21.46 -12.49
CA LEU A 504 21.57 22.65 -13.33
C LEU A 504 22.48 23.73 -12.76
N SER A 505 23.25 24.38 -13.62
CA SER A 505 24.13 25.51 -13.28
C SER A 505 24.20 26.50 -14.42
N SER A 506 24.56 27.74 -14.12
CA SER A 506 24.75 28.76 -15.14
C SER A 506 25.83 28.40 -16.16
N GLU A 507 26.89 27.66 -15.73
CA GLU A 507 27.93 27.17 -16.62
C GLU A 507 27.37 26.15 -17.63
N LEU A 508 26.62 25.17 -17.14
CA LEU A 508 25.96 24.17 -18.00
C LEU A 508 25.03 24.83 -19.00
N ILE A 509 24.20 25.78 -18.56
CA ILE A 509 23.25 26.48 -19.42
C ILE A 509 24.00 27.24 -20.51
N GLU A 510 25.10 27.94 -20.15
CA GLU A 510 25.91 28.68 -21.13
C GLU A 510 26.60 27.75 -22.15
N GLU A 511 27.04 26.56 -21.72
CA GLU A 511 27.63 25.56 -22.61
C GLU A 511 26.64 24.89 -23.57
N THR A 512 25.38 24.76 -23.15
CA THR A 512 24.38 23.95 -23.86
C THR A 512 23.28 24.77 -24.54
N LYS A 513 23.16 26.05 -24.27
CA LYS A 513 22.08 26.92 -24.78
C LYS A 513 22.01 27.03 -26.31
N ASP A 514 23.12 26.82 -27.01
CA ASP A 514 23.18 26.86 -28.49
C ASP A 514 22.85 25.51 -29.15
N SER A 515 22.73 24.45 -28.38
CA SER A 515 22.24 23.16 -28.83
C SER A 515 20.74 23.10 -28.60
N SER A 516 19.92 22.72 -29.54
CA SER A 516 18.45 22.55 -29.39
C SER A 516 18.10 21.88 -28.03
N ALA A 517 18.07 22.67 -26.95
CA ALA A 517 18.01 22.23 -25.57
C ALA A 517 16.83 22.84 -24.81
N ALA A 518 16.17 22.01 -23.97
CA ALA A 518 15.24 22.45 -22.95
C ALA A 518 15.68 21.96 -21.56
N TYR A 519 15.25 22.66 -20.53
CA TYR A 519 15.67 22.40 -19.17
C TYR A 519 14.48 22.21 -18.26
N VAL A 520 14.59 21.23 -17.34
CA VAL A 520 13.60 20.97 -16.30
C VAL A 520 14.30 21.00 -14.94
N GLY A 521 13.84 21.85 -14.05
CA GLY A 521 14.45 22.03 -12.72
C GLY A 521 13.42 22.28 -11.63
N THR A 522 13.91 22.63 -10.45
CA THR A 522 13.10 23.16 -9.36
C THR A 522 12.67 24.61 -9.67
N ALA A 523 11.62 25.08 -9.01
CA ALA A 523 11.17 26.47 -9.16
C ALA A 523 12.29 27.48 -8.80
N SER A 524 13.23 27.10 -7.91
CA SER A 524 14.41 27.93 -7.60
C SER A 524 15.41 28.01 -8.75
N ASP A 525 15.49 26.97 -9.59
CA ASP A 525 16.39 26.95 -10.74
C ASP A 525 15.93 27.92 -11.84
N ALA A 526 14.70 28.38 -11.79
CA ALA A 526 14.18 29.40 -12.70
C ALA A 526 15.04 30.68 -12.72
N ALA A 527 15.69 31.02 -11.60
CA ALA A 527 16.59 32.16 -11.50
C ALA A 527 17.90 32.02 -12.31
N LEU A 528 18.23 30.82 -12.77
CA LEU A 528 19.42 30.56 -13.61
C LEU A 528 19.22 31.02 -15.08
N PHE A 529 17.98 31.25 -15.52
CA PHE A 529 17.64 31.52 -16.90
C PHE A 529 17.33 32.99 -17.14
N ASP A 530 18.01 33.59 -18.12
CA ASP A 530 17.72 34.97 -18.54
C ASP A 530 16.36 35.04 -19.24
N PRO A 531 15.37 35.80 -18.71
CA PRO A 531 14.09 35.97 -19.35
C PRO A 531 14.15 36.60 -20.76
N ALA A 532 15.26 37.19 -21.14
CA ALA A 532 15.46 37.71 -22.51
C ALA A 532 15.73 36.57 -23.52
N GLU A 533 16.36 35.46 -23.06
CA GLU A 533 16.75 34.33 -23.90
C GLU A 533 15.79 33.13 -23.77
N PHE A 534 15.15 32.97 -22.61
CA PHE A 534 14.33 31.80 -22.28
C PHE A 534 12.89 32.17 -21.92
N ASP A 535 11.96 31.34 -22.36
CA ASP A 535 10.62 31.26 -21.81
C ASP A 535 10.65 30.29 -20.62
N VAL A 536 10.36 30.81 -19.43
CA VAL A 536 10.37 30.02 -18.18
C VAL A 536 8.95 29.80 -17.69
N ILE A 537 8.55 28.54 -17.62
CA ILE A 537 7.24 28.10 -17.14
C ILE A 537 7.43 27.51 -15.75
N ILE A 538 6.68 27.99 -14.75
CA ILE A 538 6.73 27.50 -13.36
C ILE A 538 5.39 26.80 -13.05
N SER A 539 5.47 25.56 -12.55
CA SER A 539 4.32 24.79 -12.05
C SER A 539 4.68 24.11 -10.74
N GLY A 540 3.95 24.43 -9.67
CA GLY A 540 4.23 23.92 -8.33
C GLY A 540 5.67 24.23 -7.89
N ASP A 541 6.40 23.18 -7.53
CA ASP A 541 7.81 23.27 -7.08
C ASP A 541 8.82 23.16 -8.24
N TYR A 542 8.37 23.18 -9.51
CA TYR A 542 9.19 22.89 -10.68
C TYR A 542 9.11 23.98 -11.74
N CYS A 543 10.11 24.01 -12.60
CA CYS A 543 10.12 24.86 -13.77
C CYS A 543 10.61 24.13 -15.03
N ALA A 544 10.15 24.60 -16.17
CA ALA A 544 10.78 24.33 -17.48
C ALA A 544 11.32 25.64 -18.05
N ALA A 545 12.50 25.59 -18.69
CA ALA A 545 13.04 26.69 -19.44
C ALA A 545 13.31 26.25 -20.88
N VAL A 546 12.74 26.96 -21.82
CA VAL A 546 12.82 26.70 -23.25
C VAL A 546 13.38 27.94 -23.93
N ARG A 547 14.32 27.76 -24.85
CA ARG A 547 14.90 28.89 -25.58
C ARG A 547 13.85 29.53 -26.50
N LYS A 548 13.82 30.87 -26.55
CA LYS A 548 12.93 31.67 -27.43
C LYS A 548 13.23 31.51 -28.90
#